data_849cbde55f7eaeeb7a9a6b06bf52d2e8
#
_entry.id   849cbde55f7eaeeb7a9a6b06bf52d2e8
#
_cell.length_a   1.000
_cell.length_b   1.000
_cell.length_c   1.000
_cell.angle_alpha   90.00
_cell.angle_beta   90.00
_cell.angle_gamma   90.00
#
_symmetry.space_group_name_H-M   'P 1'
#
loop_
_entity.id
_entity.type
_entity.pdbx_description
1 polymer ?
#
loop_
_entity_poly.entity_id
_entity_poly.type
_entity_poly.pdbx_seq_one_letter_code
_entity_poly.pdbx_strand_id
1 'polypeptide(L)'
;VQTIFLECGSVRLVPFSPADTNLVKDLHSDPFGNRCTEYSTNCTVVDADELVRSALQNQDDLGFAKWKAVSDDGKFLGWAGFTPVSETSEISLSYCLRNDILEDDPDLPQRLCQALSNWFFENTYFSHLVAVVRTDNRSMRNVVRETGFYHRESRVIAGMQADVFQLLSPSMQSYLMSA
;
A
#
# COMPACT_ATOMS: atom_id res chain seq x y z
N VAL A 1 -23.18 10.77 -0.01
CA VAL A 1 -22.31 10.42 1.12
C VAL A 1 -21.13 9.63 0.55
N GLN A 2 -19.90 10.10 0.81
CA GLN A 2 -18.70 9.42 0.36
C GLN A 2 -18.41 8.22 1.25
N THR A 3 -18.11 7.05 0.66
CA THR A 3 -17.66 5.89 1.38
C THR A 3 -16.25 6.13 1.94
N ILE A 4 -16.05 5.85 3.23
CA ILE A 4 -14.75 5.91 3.88
C ILE A 4 -14.41 4.51 4.37
N PHE A 5 -13.30 3.93 3.87
CA PHE A 5 -12.86 2.59 4.27
C PHE A 5 -12.07 2.63 5.57
N LEU A 6 -11.25 3.67 5.75
CA LEU A 6 -10.38 3.80 6.91
C LEU A 6 -10.07 5.27 7.17
N GLU A 7 -10.00 5.64 8.44
CA GLU A 7 -9.51 6.94 8.87
C GLU A 7 -8.22 6.76 9.69
N CYS A 8 -7.24 7.60 9.40
CA CYS A 8 -5.97 7.64 10.11
C CYS A 8 -5.62 9.11 10.39
N GLY A 9 -6.00 9.60 11.58
CA GLY A 9 -5.90 11.02 11.89
C GLY A 9 -6.70 11.88 10.91
N SER A 10 -6.04 12.82 10.26
CA SER A 10 -6.64 13.68 9.24
C SER A 10 -6.68 13.08 7.84
N VAL A 11 -6.21 11.85 7.67
CA VAL A 11 -6.19 11.15 6.39
C VAL A 11 -7.34 10.16 6.31
N ARG A 12 -8.05 10.17 5.18
CA ARG A 12 -9.13 9.24 4.89
C ARG A 12 -8.78 8.41 3.68
N LEU A 13 -9.04 7.12 3.74
CA LEU A 13 -8.93 6.20 2.61
C LEU A 13 -10.33 5.98 2.03
N VAL A 14 -10.48 6.33 0.77
CA VAL A 14 -11.76 6.34 0.05
C VAL A 14 -11.61 5.59 -1.27
N PRO A 15 -12.72 5.16 -1.91
CA PRO A 15 -12.64 4.49 -3.21
C PRO A 15 -11.99 5.39 -4.26
N PHE A 16 -11.26 4.77 -5.18
CA PHE A 16 -10.91 5.41 -6.44
C PHE A 16 -12.15 5.64 -7.30
N SER A 17 -12.07 6.61 -8.18
CA SER A 17 -13.00 6.86 -9.28
C SER A 17 -12.23 6.78 -10.59
N PRO A 18 -12.88 6.40 -11.72
CA PRO A 18 -12.22 6.44 -13.03
C PRO A 18 -11.65 7.82 -13.39
N ALA A 19 -12.20 8.89 -12.81
CA ALA A 19 -11.70 10.25 -12.99
C ALA A 19 -10.36 10.53 -12.31
N ASP A 20 -9.88 9.63 -11.45
CA ASP A 20 -8.64 9.82 -10.67
C ASP A 20 -7.38 9.42 -11.44
N THR A 21 -7.49 8.91 -12.66
CA THR A 21 -6.34 8.43 -13.44
C THR A 21 -5.22 9.45 -13.55
N ASN A 22 -5.55 10.71 -13.82
CA ASN A 22 -4.55 11.77 -13.96
C ASN A 22 -3.86 12.09 -12.63
N LEU A 23 -4.55 11.99 -11.51
CA LEU A 23 -3.96 12.17 -10.18
C LEU A 23 -2.90 11.09 -9.90
N VAL A 24 -3.20 9.85 -10.24
CA VAL A 24 -2.27 8.73 -10.10
C VAL A 24 -1.09 8.88 -11.03
N LYS A 25 -1.32 9.27 -12.28
CA LYS A 25 -0.26 9.52 -13.25
C LYS A 25 0.70 10.59 -12.75
N ASP A 26 0.18 11.72 -12.30
CA ASP A 26 1.00 12.83 -11.81
C ASP A 26 1.80 12.42 -10.57
N LEU A 27 1.19 11.68 -9.65
CA LEU A 27 1.87 11.15 -8.48
C LEU A 27 3.06 10.25 -8.85
N HIS A 28 2.85 9.31 -9.76
CA HIS A 28 3.87 8.34 -10.18
C HIS A 28 4.91 8.94 -11.13
N SER A 29 4.61 10.06 -11.76
CA SER A 29 5.55 10.78 -12.63
C SER A 29 6.48 11.71 -11.85
N ASP A 30 6.19 11.99 -10.59
CA ASP A 30 7.09 12.71 -9.70
C ASP A 30 8.35 11.86 -9.49
N PRO A 31 9.58 12.43 -9.62
CA PRO A 31 10.83 11.69 -9.38
C PRO A 31 10.90 11.03 -8.00
N PHE A 32 10.25 11.62 -6.99
CA PHE A 32 10.12 11.03 -5.66
C PHE A 32 9.01 9.96 -5.61
N GLY A 33 7.93 10.16 -6.37
CA GLY A 33 6.83 9.20 -6.50
C GLY A 33 7.23 7.90 -7.17
N ASN A 34 8.17 7.93 -8.11
CA ASN A 34 8.70 6.73 -8.77
C ASN A 34 9.33 5.72 -7.79
N ARG A 35 9.72 6.17 -6.60
CA ARG A 35 10.22 5.28 -5.54
C ARG A 35 9.12 4.44 -4.90
N CYS A 36 7.88 4.88 -5.03
CA CYS A 36 6.71 4.18 -4.49
C CYS A 36 6.23 3.05 -5.39
N THR A 37 6.63 3.04 -6.67
CA THR A 37 6.19 2.02 -7.62
C THR A 37 7.16 0.84 -7.64
N GLU A 38 6.61 -0.35 -7.56
CA GLU A 38 7.40 -1.58 -7.55
C GLU A 38 8.06 -1.86 -8.91
N TYR A 39 7.51 -1.31 -10.00
CA TYR A 39 7.83 -1.82 -11.33
C TYR A 39 8.16 -0.77 -12.40
N SER A 40 7.98 0.50 -12.18
CA SER A 40 8.12 1.48 -13.27
C SER A 40 8.98 2.68 -12.91
N THR A 41 9.84 3.07 -13.83
CA THR A 41 10.57 4.32 -13.77
C THR A 41 9.80 5.47 -14.42
N ASN A 42 8.80 5.17 -15.27
CA ASN A 42 7.97 6.16 -15.95
C ASN A 42 6.53 5.64 -15.99
N CYS A 43 5.64 6.30 -15.28
CA CYS A 43 4.22 5.99 -15.31
C CYS A 43 3.53 6.66 -16.51
N THR A 44 2.89 5.87 -17.34
CA THR A 44 2.06 6.38 -18.45
C THR A 44 0.60 6.54 -17.99
N VAL A 45 -0.22 7.21 -18.82
CA VAL A 45 -1.68 7.27 -18.58
C VAL A 45 -2.29 5.88 -18.55
N VAL A 46 -1.79 4.97 -19.39
CA VAL A 46 -2.26 3.58 -19.45
C VAL A 46 -1.96 2.84 -18.14
N ASP A 47 -0.76 3.02 -17.59
CA ASP A 47 -0.36 2.40 -16.32
C ASP A 47 -1.23 2.92 -15.16
N ALA A 48 -1.48 4.23 -15.12
CA ALA A 48 -2.32 4.84 -14.11
C ALA A 48 -3.78 4.38 -14.22
N ASP A 49 -4.31 4.28 -15.43
CA ASP A 49 -5.65 3.78 -15.68
C ASP A 49 -5.79 2.31 -15.27
N GLU A 50 -4.79 1.50 -15.54
CA GLU A 50 -4.76 0.10 -15.12
C GLU A 50 -4.74 -0.04 -13.60
N LEU A 51 -3.96 0.79 -12.90
CA LEU A 51 -3.95 0.80 -11.43
C LEU A 51 -5.33 1.13 -10.88
N VAL A 52 -5.99 2.16 -11.39
CA VAL A 52 -7.32 2.57 -10.93
C VAL A 52 -8.35 1.48 -11.22
N ARG A 53 -8.35 0.91 -12.43
CA ARG A 53 -9.27 -0.17 -12.79
C ARG A 53 -9.05 -1.42 -11.94
N SER A 54 -7.81 -1.81 -11.74
CA SER A 54 -7.47 -2.97 -10.88
C SER A 54 -7.91 -2.74 -9.44
N ALA A 55 -7.74 -1.52 -8.92
CA ALA A 55 -8.19 -1.17 -7.58
C ALA A 55 -9.72 -1.30 -7.45
N LEU A 56 -10.48 -0.80 -8.42
CA LEU A 56 -11.93 -0.92 -8.43
C LEU A 56 -12.37 -2.39 -8.54
N GLN A 57 -11.73 -3.17 -9.41
CA GLN A 57 -12.04 -4.59 -9.57
C GLN A 57 -11.72 -5.40 -8.31
N ASN A 58 -10.56 -5.15 -7.69
CA ASN A 58 -10.19 -5.82 -6.45
C ASN A 58 -11.17 -5.49 -5.32
N GLN A 59 -11.64 -4.25 -5.25
CA GLN A 59 -12.63 -3.86 -4.25
C GLN A 59 -13.93 -4.66 -4.42
N ASP A 60 -14.38 -4.83 -5.66
CA ASP A 60 -15.60 -5.60 -5.96
C ASP A 60 -15.41 -7.10 -5.68
N ASP A 61 -14.27 -7.65 -6.05
CA ASP A 61 -14.02 -9.10 -5.96
C ASP A 61 -13.60 -9.55 -4.56
N LEU A 62 -12.81 -8.74 -3.85
CA LEU A 62 -12.13 -9.13 -2.61
C LEU A 62 -12.63 -8.38 -1.38
N GLY A 63 -13.26 -7.23 -1.56
CA GLY A 63 -13.66 -6.35 -0.47
C GLY A 63 -12.54 -5.47 0.07
N PHE A 64 -11.37 -5.49 -0.55
CA PHE A 64 -10.24 -4.62 -0.24
C PHE A 64 -9.40 -4.37 -1.49
N ALA A 65 -8.68 -3.25 -1.51
CA ALA A 65 -7.88 -2.83 -2.66
C ALA A 65 -6.90 -1.73 -2.26
N LYS A 66 -6.21 -1.17 -3.24
CA LYS A 66 -5.59 0.15 -3.10
C LYS A 66 -6.68 1.20 -3.03
N TRP A 67 -6.60 2.07 -2.05
CA TRP A 67 -7.57 3.14 -1.82
C TRP A 67 -6.94 4.51 -1.97
N LYS A 68 -7.72 5.46 -2.44
CA LYS A 68 -7.29 6.85 -2.57
C LYS A 68 -7.16 7.48 -1.18
N ALA A 69 -6.02 8.10 -0.91
CA ALA A 69 -5.79 8.84 0.33
C ALA A 69 -6.10 10.31 0.09
N VAL A 70 -6.97 10.86 0.93
CA VAL A 70 -7.38 12.27 0.89
C VAL A 70 -7.29 12.88 2.29
N SER A 71 -7.08 14.20 2.34
CA SER A 71 -7.15 14.97 3.57
C SER A 71 -8.60 15.29 3.95
N ASP A 72 -8.80 15.89 5.12
CA ASP A 72 -10.13 16.29 5.59
C ASP A 72 -10.84 17.28 4.65
N ASP A 73 -10.07 18.12 3.95
CA ASP A 73 -10.58 19.06 2.96
C ASP A 73 -10.66 18.46 1.53
N GLY A 74 -10.43 17.16 1.39
CA GLY A 74 -10.57 16.45 0.11
C GLY A 74 -9.36 16.53 -0.81
N LYS A 75 -8.22 17.05 -0.35
CA LYS A 75 -6.98 17.10 -1.15
C LYS A 75 -6.42 15.71 -1.35
N PHE A 76 -6.04 15.39 -2.59
CA PHE A 76 -5.40 14.13 -2.93
C PHE A 76 -3.99 14.06 -2.34
N LEU A 77 -3.73 13.01 -1.56
CA LEU A 77 -2.45 12.78 -0.88
C LEU A 77 -1.64 11.64 -1.48
N GLY A 78 -2.29 10.76 -2.21
CA GLY A 78 -1.71 9.54 -2.76
C GLY A 78 -2.66 8.36 -2.64
N TRP A 79 -2.10 7.18 -2.44
CA TRP A 79 -2.89 5.96 -2.22
C TRP A 79 -2.18 5.03 -1.24
N ALA A 80 -2.95 4.15 -0.65
CA ALA A 80 -2.45 3.08 0.21
C ALA A 80 -3.44 1.93 0.22
N GLY A 81 -2.98 0.71 0.45
CA GLY A 81 -3.85 -0.44 0.55
C GLY A 81 -3.22 -1.74 0.14
N PHE A 82 -4.00 -2.59 -0.49
CA PHE A 82 -3.71 -4.01 -0.66
C PHE A 82 -3.78 -4.42 -2.12
N THR A 83 -2.91 -5.34 -2.51
CA THR A 83 -2.88 -5.91 -3.86
C THR A 83 -2.54 -7.39 -3.78
N PRO A 84 -3.26 -8.28 -4.49
CA PRO A 84 -2.84 -9.66 -4.62
C PRO A 84 -1.48 -9.77 -5.32
N VAL A 85 -0.61 -10.62 -4.79
CA VAL A 85 0.65 -10.99 -5.44
C VAL A 85 0.35 -12.12 -6.42
N SER A 86 0.52 -11.86 -7.70
CA SER A 86 0.09 -12.77 -8.78
C SER A 86 0.67 -14.17 -8.70
N GLU A 87 1.89 -14.31 -8.21
CA GLU A 87 2.59 -15.58 -8.18
C GLU A 87 2.26 -16.47 -6.97
N THR A 88 1.81 -15.89 -5.87
CA THR A 88 1.68 -16.59 -4.59
C THR A 88 0.28 -16.56 -3.99
N SER A 89 -0.62 -15.76 -4.54
CA SER A 89 -1.94 -15.48 -3.97
C SER A 89 -1.90 -14.82 -2.59
N GLU A 90 -0.74 -14.38 -2.16
CA GLU A 90 -0.59 -13.57 -0.94
C GLU A 90 -1.10 -12.15 -1.20
N ILE A 91 -1.42 -11.44 -0.14
CA ILE A 91 -1.84 -10.04 -0.23
C ILE A 91 -0.69 -9.15 0.24
N SER A 92 -0.32 -8.18 -0.61
CA SER A 92 0.70 -7.21 -0.26
C SER A 92 0.09 -5.88 0.18
N LEU A 93 0.71 -5.28 1.18
CA LEU A 93 0.43 -3.91 1.62
C LEU A 93 1.43 -2.97 0.96
N SER A 94 0.95 -1.87 0.40
CA SER A 94 1.81 -0.84 -0.18
C SER A 94 1.16 0.54 -0.09
N TYR A 95 1.95 1.57 -0.29
CA TYR A 95 1.48 2.95 -0.34
C TYR A 95 2.34 3.77 -1.29
N CYS A 96 1.77 4.86 -1.77
CA CYS A 96 2.48 5.89 -2.49
C CYS A 96 1.88 7.25 -2.10
N LEU A 97 2.63 8.05 -1.39
CA LEU A 97 2.19 9.36 -0.89
C LEU A 97 3.01 10.47 -1.55
N ARG A 98 2.40 11.64 -1.70
CA ARG A 98 3.06 12.83 -2.23
C ARG A 98 4.25 13.21 -1.35
N ASN A 99 5.33 13.65 -1.98
CA ASN A 99 6.54 14.02 -1.26
C ASN A 99 6.32 15.17 -0.27
N ASP A 100 5.54 16.18 -0.63
CA ASP A 100 5.21 17.29 0.27
C ASP A 100 4.50 16.83 1.54
N ILE A 101 3.67 15.80 1.44
CA ILE A 101 3.00 15.20 2.61
C ILE A 101 4.00 14.45 3.50
N LEU A 102 4.94 13.74 2.90
CA LEU A 102 5.99 13.02 3.64
C LEU A 102 6.96 13.98 4.36
N GLU A 103 7.20 15.17 3.78
CA GLU A 103 8.00 16.20 4.42
C GLU A 103 7.28 16.83 5.61
N ASP A 104 5.98 17.08 5.47
CA ASP A 104 5.16 17.68 6.53
C ASP A 104 4.88 16.71 7.68
N ASP A 105 4.70 15.44 7.39
CA ASP A 105 4.38 14.39 8.37
C ASP A 105 5.16 13.11 8.06
N PRO A 106 6.43 13.03 8.47
CA PRO A 106 7.29 11.88 8.18
C PRO A 106 6.82 10.56 8.79
N ASP A 107 6.00 10.62 9.85
CA ASP A 107 5.50 9.44 10.56
C ASP A 107 4.18 8.92 9.99
N LEU A 108 3.57 9.64 9.05
CA LEU A 108 2.30 9.24 8.45
C LEU A 108 2.35 7.85 7.81
N PRO A 109 3.39 7.49 7.02
CA PRO A 109 3.45 6.15 6.41
C PRO A 109 3.38 5.02 7.42
N GLN A 110 4.07 5.15 8.55
CA GLN A 110 4.05 4.14 9.61
C GLN A 110 2.67 4.03 10.26
N ARG A 111 2.05 5.15 10.60
CA ARG A 111 0.70 5.17 11.18
C ARG A 111 -0.31 4.56 10.21
N LEU A 112 -0.20 4.89 8.93
CA LEU A 112 -1.09 4.40 7.88
C LEU A 112 -0.92 2.88 7.68
N CYS A 113 0.30 2.38 7.61
CA CYS A 113 0.59 0.95 7.50
C CYS A 113 0.09 0.18 8.72
N GLN A 114 0.23 0.75 9.93
CA GLN A 114 -0.29 0.14 11.14
C GLN A 114 -1.81 0.05 11.12
N ALA A 115 -2.48 1.13 10.74
CA ALA A 115 -3.94 1.18 10.63
C ALA A 115 -4.46 0.19 9.57
N LEU A 116 -3.80 0.13 8.42
CA LEU A 116 -4.15 -0.81 7.34
C LEU A 116 -3.95 -2.27 7.77
N SER A 117 -2.85 -2.59 8.43
CA SER A 117 -2.57 -3.94 8.92
C SER A 117 -3.61 -4.38 9.93
N ASN A 118 -3.98 -3.52 10.88
CA ASN A 118 -5.02 -3.79 11.86
C ASN A 118 -6.37 -4.02 11.18
N TRP A 119 -6.74 -3.14 10.25
CA TRP A 119 -7.98 -3.27 9.49
C TRP A 119 -8.03 -4.61 8.75
N PHE A 120 -6.95 -4.99 8.09
CA PHE A 120 -6.89 -6.20 7.30
C PHE A 120 -7.12 -7.46 8.13
N PHE A 121 -6.46 -7.58 9.27
CA PHE A 121 -6.62 -8.75 10.13
C PHE A 121 -7.95 -8.76 10.90
N GLU A 122 -8.56 -7.60 11.11
CA GLU A 122 -9.90 -7.51 11.70
C GLU A 122 -11.01 -7.87 10.71
N ASN A 123 -10.80 -7.65 9.42
CA ASN A 123 -11.82 -7.80 8.38
C ASN A 123 -11.61 -8.98 7.44
N THR A 124 -10.52 -9.73 7.57
CA THR A 124 -10.21 -10.89 6.75
C THR A 124 -9.72 -12.05 7.60
N TYR A 125 -9.67 -13.24 6.99
CA TYR A 125 -9.17 -14.46 7.64
C TYR A 125 -7.75 -14.83 7.18
N PHE A 126 -7.03 -13.94 6.52
CA PHE A 126 -5.66 -14.20 6.12
C PHE A 126 -4.74 -14.35 7.33
N SER A 127 -3.82 -15.30 7.25
CA SER A 127 -2.85 -15.55 8.33
C SER A 127 -1.71 -14.55 8.36
N HIS A 128 -1.47 -13.84 7.25
CA HIS A 128 -0.36 -12.91 7.12
C HIS A 128 -0.59 -11.90 6.00
N LEU A 129 0.17 -10.82 6.06
CA LEU A 129 0.38 -9.85 4.99
C LEU A 129 1.83 -9.91 4.54
N VAL A 130 2.09 -9.57 3.29
CA VAL A 130 3.45 -9.31 2.81
C VAL A 130 3.59 -7.84 2.40
N ALA A 131 4.81 -7.38 2.33
CA ALA A 131 5.17 -6.11 1.71
C ALA A 131 6.35 -6.37 0.78
N VAL A 132 6.18 -6.04 -0.48
CA VAL A 132 7.23 -6.19 -1.50
C VAL A 132 7.89 -4.83 -1.67
N VAL A 133 9.15 -4.73 -1.30
CA VAL A 133 9.89 -3.48 -1.23
C VAL A 133 11.11 -3.57 -2.12
N ARG A 134 11.29 -2.59 -3.03
CA ARG A 134 12.53 -2.50 -3.80
C ARG A 134 13.72 -2.42 -2.84
N THR A 135 14.78 -3.14 -3.17
CA THR A 135 15.99 -3.19 -2.32
C THR A 135 16.59 -1.80 -2.08
N ASP A 136 16.45 -0.87 -3.04
CA ASP A 136 16.94 0.50 -2.94
C ASP A 136 15.98 1.47 -2.22
N ASN A 137 14.77 1.04 -1.87
CA ASN A 137 13.79 1.87 -1.16
C ASN A 137 13.94 1.75 0.36
N ARG A 138 14.91 2.49 0.91
CA ARG A 138 15.21 2.45 2.34
C ARG A 138 14.08 3.01 3.21
N SER A 139 13.41 4.05 2.75
CA SER A 139 12.27 4.65 3.47
C SER A 139 11.17 3.64 3.72
N MET A 140 10.71 2.96 2.69
CA MET A 140 9.64 1.98 2.81
C MET A 140 10.08 0.77 3.64
N ARG A 141 11.33 0.34 3.48
CA ARG A 141 11.91 -0.73 4.31
C ARG A 141 11.83 -0.41 5.80
N ASN A 142 12.20 0.80 6.18
CA ASN A 142 12.13 1.25 7.57
C ASN A 142 10.67 1.28 8.06
N VAL A 143 9.75 1.81 7.25
CA VAL A 143 8.33 1.89 7.60
C VAL A 143 7.74 0.50 7.87
N VAL A 144 7.97 -0.46 6.98
CA VAL A 144 7.41 -1.81 7.16
C VAL A 144 8.02 -2.53 8.35
N ARG A 145 9.31 -2.35 8.62
CA ARG A 145 9.95 -2.90 9.82
C ARG A 145 9.38 -2.31 11.10
N GLU A 146 9.20 -1.00 11.15
CA GLU A 146 8.61 -0.31 12.30
C GLU A 146 7.15 -0.69 12.52
N THR A 147 6.46 -1.12 11.47
CA THR A 147 5.08 -1.65 11.55
C THR A 147 5.05 -3.09 12.09
N GLY A 148 6.20 -3.75 12.16
CA GLY A 148 6.31 -5.12 12.69
C GLY A 148 6.56 -6.19 11.64
N PHE A 149 6.68 -5.83 10.38
CA PHE A 149 7.07 -6.76 9.32
C PHE A 149 8.52 -7.18 9.49
N TYR A 150 8.83 -8.44 9.18
CA TYR A 150 10.20 -8.95 9.18
C TYR A 150 10.58 -9.45 7.77
N HIS A 151 11.86 -9.38 7.45
CA HIS A 151 12.38 -9.84 6.18
C HIS A 151 12.21 -11.35 6.04
N ARG A 152 11.61 -11.80 4.96
CA ARG A 152 11.38 -13.21 4.67
C ARG A 152 12.33 -13.73 3.58
N GLU A 153 12.43 -13.02 2.46
CA GLU A 153 13.25 -13.43 1.32
C GLU A 153 13.58 -12.24 0.43
N SER A 154 14.60 -12.41 -0.40
CA SER A 154 14.93 -11.49 -1.49
C SER A 154 14.72 -12.20 -2.81
N ARG A 155 14.14 -11.51 -3.80
CA ARG A 155 13.90 -12.08 -5.11
C ARG A 155 13.92 -11.02 -6.21
N VAL A 156 13.99 -11.47 -7.45
CA VAL A 156 13.84 -10.59 -8.62
C VAL A 156 12.37 -10.64 -9.04
N ILE A 157 11.72 -9.47 -9.08
CA ILE A 157 10.33 -9.29 -9.52
C ILE A 157 10.35 -8.30 -10.68
N ALA A 158 9.85 -8.72 -11.84
CA ALA A 158 9.84 -7.89 -13.06
C ALA A 158 11.22 -7.28 -13.40
N GLY A 159 12.28 -8.04 -13.20
CA GLY A 159 13.67 -7.61 -13.46
C GLY A 159 14.28 -6.72 -12.37
N MET A 160 13.59 -6.47 -11.27
CA MET A 160 14.07 -5.62 -10.18
C MET A 160 14.33 -6.43 -8.92
N GLN A 161 15.42 -6.09 -8.22
CA GLN A 161 15.71 -6.65 -6.91
C GLN A 161 14.70 -6.14 -5.89
N ALA A 162 14.02 -7.05 -5.21
CA ALA A 162 13.03 -6.74 -4.19
C ALA A 162 13.22 -7.61 -2.95
N ASP A 163 12.84 -7.07 -1.81
CA ASP A 163 12.76 -7.77 -0.54
C ASP A 163 11.29 -7.99 -0.20
N VAL A 164 10.97 -9.22 0.22
CA VAL A 164 9.63 -9.56 0.70
C VAL A 164 9.66 -9.60 2.21
N PHE A 165 8.86 -8.74 2.82
CA PHE A 165 8.64 -8.68 4.27
C PHE A 165 7.29 -9.31 4.59
N GLN A 166 7.14 -9.86 5.79
CA GLN A 166 5.93 -10.55 6.21
C GLN A 166 5.50 -10.10 7.60
N LEU A 167 4.19 -9.93 7.77
CA LEU A 167 3.56 -9.68 9.06
C LEU A 167 2.52 -10.78 9.31
N LEU A 168 2.66 -11.50 10.41
CA LEU A 168 1.68 -12.51 10.82
C LEU A 168 0.47 -11.86 11.48
N SER A 169 -0.71 -12.46 11.30
CA SER A 169 -1.91 -12.06 12.02
C SER A 169 -1.70 -12.19 13.54
N PRO A 170 -2.44 -11.43 14.35
CA PRO A 170 -2.37 -11.57 15.82
C PRO A 170 -2.64 -13.01 16.29
N SER A 171 -3.56 -13.72 15.65
CA SER A 171 -3.87 -15.13 15.96
C SER A 171 -2.67 -16.03 15.72
N MET A 172 -1.96 -15.85 14.62
CA MET A 172 -0.76 -16.63 14.31
C MET A 172 0.40 -16.30 15.23
N GLN A 173 0.56 -15.04 15.60
CA GLN A 173 1.57 -14.62 16.57
C GLN A 173 1.32 -15.28 17.92
N SER A 174 0.09 -15.28 18.42
CA SER A 174 -0.29 -15.93 19.68
C SER A 174 -0.06 -17.44 19.63
N TYR A 175 -0.40 -18.08 18.53
CA TYR A 175 -0.19 -19.52 18.33
C TYR A 175 1.30 -19.88 18.41
N LEU A 176 2.15 -19.12 17.74
CA LEU A 176 3.61 -19.38 17.75
C LEU A 176 4.25 -19.11 19.11
N MET A 177 3.73 -18.13 19.86
CA MET A 177 4.25 -17.83 21.20
C MET A 177 3.82 -18.87 22.25
N SER A 178 2.74 -19.61 22.03
CA SER A 178 2.24 -20.63 22.95
C SER A 178 2.74 -22.04 22.63
N ALA A 179 3.42 -22.20 21.50
CA ALA A 179 4.06 -23.45 21.09
C ALA A 179 5.51 -23.47 21.59
#